data_b272a855447bcdea12a1e01f603031db
#
_entry.id   b272a855447bcdea12a1e01f603031db
#
_cell.length_a   1.000
_cell.length_b   1.000
_cell.length_c   1.000
_cell.angle_alpha   90.00
_cell.angle_beta   90.00
_cell.angle_gamma   90.00
#
_symmetry.space_group_name_H-M   'P 1'
#
loop_
_entity.id
_entity.type
_entity.pdbx_description
1 polymer ?
#
loop_
_entity_poly.entity_id
_entity_poly.type
_entity_poly.pdbx_seq_one_letter_code
_entity_poly.pdbx_strand_id
1 'polypeptide(L)'
;MSIEISEKSFLLKRFLIVAYGLSEADVDAFLRILNSSTGKDVDTVASELGISKSRASLILKKLADSGLIEKDKNTMNKGGRPKFMYYVKKEELKQKLTKKAEELCKDLQTIISSF
;
A
#
# COMPACT_ATOMS: atom_id res chain seq x y z
N MET A 1 19.52 -16.12 11.47
CA MET A 1 19.71 -14.73 11.90
C MET A 1 18.40 -13.95 11.72
N SER A 2 17.88 -13.38 12.78
CA SER A 2 16.64 -12.61 12.68
C SER A 2 16.94 -11.16 12.33
N ILE A 3 16.21 -10.63 11.38
CA ILE A 3 16.29 -9.20 11.02
C ILE A 3 15.50 -8.43 12.08
N GLU A 4 16.05 -7.33 12.55
CA GLU A 4 15.34 -6.47 13.49
C GLU A 4 14.09 -5.85 12.86
N ILE A 5 13.12 -5.48 13.69
CA ILE A 5 11.83 -4.93 13.21
C ILE A 5 12.04 -3.69 12.34
N SER A 6 12.96 -2.81 12.72
CA SER A 6 13.27 -1.61 11.95
C SER A 6 13.85 -1.94 10.58
N GLU A 7 14.69 -2.96 10.50
CA GLU A 7 15.27 -3.42 9.23
C GLU A 7 14.21 -4.07 8.35
N LYS A 8 13.29 -4.84 8.94
CA LYS A 8 12.20 -5.47 8.20
C LYS A 8 11.29 -4.41 7.58
N SER A 9 10.96 -3.36 8.34
CA SER A 9 10.14 -2.25 7.83
C SER A 9 10.85 -1.53 6.71
N PHE A 10 12.13 -1.30 6.84
CA PHE A 10 12.93 -0.63 5.82
C PHE A 10 13.01 -1.46 4.54
N LEU A 11 13.22 -2.76 4.66
CA LEU A 11 13.28 -3.66 3.52
C LEU A 11 11.93 -3.72 2.79
N LEU A 12 10.84 -3.86 3.53
CA LEU A 12 9.50 -3.87 2.95
C LEU A 12 9.22 -2.57 2.20
N LYS A 13 9.58 -1.43 2.79
CA LYS A 13 9.40 -0.12 2.19
C LYS A 13 10.14 -0.03 0.85
N ARG A 14 11.41 -0.43 0.82
CA ARG A 14 12.22 -0.42 -0.41
C ARG A 14 11.64 -1.36 -1.46
N PHE A 15 11.21 -2.54 -1.05
CA PHE A 15 10.58 -3.49 -1.95
C PHE A 15 9.35 -2.87 -2.62
N LEU A 16 8.47 -2.25 -1.85
CA LEU A 16 7.26 -1.63 -2.38
C LEU A 16 7.57 -0.49 -3.35
N ILE A 17 8.58 0.31 -3.04
CA ILE A 17 9.01 1.40 -3.91
C ILE A 17 9.49 0.86 -5.25
N VAL A 18 10.35 -0.15 -5.24
CA VAL A 18 10.94 -0.71 -6.44
C VAL A 18 9.91 -1.52 -7.24
N ALA A 19 9.19 -2.41 -6.58
CA ALA A 19 8.30 -3.35 -7.25
C ALA A 19 7.06 -2.69 -7.82
N TYR A 20 6.54 -1.67 -7.16
CA TYR A 20 5.26 -1.03 -7.55
C TYR A 20 5.42 0.43 -7.97
N GLY A 21 6.63 0.96 -7.97
CA GLY A 21 6.87 2.35 -8.35
C GLY A 21 6.25 3.35 -7.39
N LEU A 22 6.20 3.03 -6.12
CA LEU A 22 5.58 3.88 -5.11
C LEU A 22 6.53 4.97 -4.62
N SER A 23 5.98 6.11 -4.24
CA SER A 23 6.71 7.14 -3.52
C SER A 23 6.71 6.81 -2.02
N GLU A 24 7.52 7.54 -1.24
CA GLU A 24 7.52 7.38 0.21
C GLU A 24 6.15 7.69 0.81
N ALA A 25 5.45 8.70 0.30
CA ALA A 25 4.11 9.04 0.76
C ALA A 25 3.12 7.92 0.47
N ASP A 26 3.22 7.30 -0.72
CA ASP A 26 2.38 6.15 -1.07
C ASP A 26 2.59 5.00 -0.10
N VAL A 27 3.85 4.68 0.20
CA VAL A 27 4.19 3.60 1.12
C VAL A 27 3.67 3.90 2.52
N ASP A 28 3.84 5.13 3.00
CA ASP A 28 3.35 5.53 4.33
C ASP A 28 1.84 5.34 4.42
N ALA A 29 1.11 5.79 3.42
CA ALA A 29 -0.34 5.60 3.36
C ALA A 29 -0.71 4.13 3.37
N PHE A 30 -0.02 3.33 2.55
CA PHE A 30 -0.26 1.89 2.48
C PHE A 30 -0.04 1.21 3.83
N LEU A 31 1.07 1.49 4.49
CA LEU A 31 1.40 0.86 5.78
C LEU A 31 0.38 1.23 6.86
N ARG A 32 -0.13 2.45 6.85
CA ARG A 32 -1.17 2.87 7.78
C ARG A 32 -2.46 2.09 7.56
N ILE A 33 -2.83 1.86 6.30
CA ILE A 33 -4.02 1.08 5.98
C ILE A 33 -3.81 -0.40 6.33
N LEU A 34 -2.62 -0.93 6.04
CA LEU A 34 -2.25 -2.31 6.37
C LEU A 34 -2.38 -2.58 7.86
N ASN A 35 -1.98 -1.63 8.69
CA ASN A 35 -1.99 -1.77 10.15
C ASN A 35 -3.35 -1.43 10.78
N SER A 36 -4.33 -1.01 9.97
CA SER A 36 -5.68 -0.69 10.44
C SER A 36 -6.56 -1.95 10.35
N SER A 37 -7.26 -2.25 11.42
CA SER A 37 -8.19 -3.39 11.43
C SER A 37 -9.52 -3.07 10.77
N THR A 38 -9.88 -1.78 10.68
CA THR A 38 -11.19 -1.35 10.18
C THR A 38 -11.14 -0.61 8.85
N GLY A 39 -9.92 -0.37 8.33
CA GLY A 39 -9.74 0.43 7.14
C GLY A 39 -9.71 1.93 7.45
N LYS A 40 -9.51 2.73 6.43
CA LYS A 40 -9.42 4.18 6.56
C LYS A 40 -10.10 4.85 5.37
N ASP A 41 -10.71 6.01 5.62
CA ASP A 41 -11.25 6.84 4.54
C ASP A 41 -10.22 7.90 4.12
N VAL A 42 -10.53 8.64 3.07
CA VAL A 42 -9.63 9.66 2.54
C VAL A 42 -9.35 10.76 3.56
N ASP A 43 -10.36 11.15 4.33
CA ASP A 43 -10.21 12.21 5.33
C ASP A 43 -9.21 11.82 6.41
N THR A 44 -9.32 10.59 6.89
CA THR A 44 -8.42 10.06 7.91
C THR A 44 -6.99 9.99 7.39
N VAL A 45 -6.80 9.48 6.18
CA VAL A 45 -5.47 9.38 5.57
C VAL A 45 -4.87 10.77 5.38
N ALA A 46 -5.64 11.71 4.86
CA ALA A 46 -5.17 13.09 4.66
C ALA A 46 -4.72 13.71 5.98
N SER A 47 -5.53 13.54 7.02
CA SER A 47 -5.24 14.07 8.35
C SER A 47 -3.98 13.44 8.95
N GLU A 48 -3.86 12.12 8.86
CA GLU A 48 -2.70 11.40 9.43
C GLU A 48 -1.41 11.74 8.72
N LEU A 49 -1.46 11.95 7.41
CA LEU A 49 -0.28 12.28 6.63
C LEU A 49 0.00 13.78 6.57
N GLY A 50 -0.93 14.61 7.04
CA GLY A 50 -0.79 16.06 6.97
C GLY A 50 -0.81 16.59 5.55
N ILE A 51 -1.64 16.01 4.68
CA ILE A 51 -1.75 16.40 3.27
C ILE A 51 -3.20 16.75 2.93
N SER A 52 -3.40 17.33 1.75
CA SER A 52 -4.74 17.67 1.27
C SER A 52 -5.54 16.40 0.94
N LYS A 53 -6.87 16.53 0.95
CA LYS A 53 -7.75 15.44 0.54
C LYS A 53 -7.52 15.06 -0.93
N SER A 54 -7.24 16.04 -1.78
CA SER A 54 -6.97 15.79 -3.19
C SER A 54 -5.73 14.90 -3.36
N ARG A 55 -4.68 15.21 -2.62
CA ARG A 55 -3.45 14.42 -2.67
C ARG A 55 -3.66 13.02 -2.09
N ALA A 56 -4.37 12.93 -0.97
CA ALA A 56 -4.70 11.64 -0.37
C ALA A 56 -5.53 10.78 -1.32
N SER A 57 -6.49 11.38 -2.02
CA SER A 57 -7.30 10.65 -3.01
C SER A 57 -6.45 10.08 -4.13
N LEU A 58 -5.47 10.84 -4.63
CA LEU A 58 -4.57 10.37 -5.69
C LEU A 58 -3.72 9.20 -5.21
N ILE A 59 -3.21 9.29 -3.98
CA ILE A 59 -2.42 8.21 -3.39
C ILE A 59 -3.26 6.94 -3.25
N LEU A 60 -4.47 7.08 -2.70
CA LEU A 60 -5.37 5.94 -2.51
C LEU A 60 -5.79 5.30 -3.83
N LYS A 61 -6.05 6.12 -4.84
CA LYS A 61 -6.36 5.62 -6.18
C LYS A 61 -5.20 4.81 -6.75
N LYS A 62 -3.99 5.32 -6.61
CA LYS A 62 -2.79 4.62 -7.09
C LYS A 62 -2.61 3.29 -6.40
N LEU A 63 -2.79 3.25 -5.08
CA LEU A 63 -2.67 2.01 -4.31
C LEU A 63 -3.76 1.00 -4.68
N ALA A 64 -4.98 1.47 -4.86
CA ALA A 64 -6.09 0.61 -5.27
C ALA A 64 -5.88 0.07 -6.69
N ASP A 65 -5.45 0.92 -7.61
CA ASP A 65 -5.19 0.52 -9.01
C ASP A 65 -4.06 -0.51 -9.08
N SER A 66 -3.10 -0.44 -8.16
CA SER A 66 -1.99 -1.43 -8.11
C SER A 66 -2.40 -2.75 -7.46
N GLY A 67 -3.59 -2.82 -6.89
CA GLY A 67 -4.07 -4.02 -6.22
C GLY A 67 -3.58 -4.21 -4.79
N LEU A 68 -2.92 -3.22 -4.22
CA LEU A 68 -2.40 -3.31 -2.86
C LEU A 68 -3.45 -3.09 -1.79
N ILE A 69 -4.47 -2.27 -2.10
CA ILE A 69 -5.58 -2.03 -1.18
C ILE A 69 -6.90 -2.24 -1.91
N GLU A 70 -7.95 -2.45 -1.13
CA GLU A 70 -9.31 -2.59 -1.62
C GLU A 70 -10.11 -1.35 -1.27
N LYS A 71 -11.09 -1.04 -2.09
CA LYS A 71 -11.98 0.10 -1.91
C LYS A 71 -13.40 -0.41 -1.75
N ASP A 72 -14.05 0.00 -0.68
CA ASP A 72 -15.42 -0.41 -0.41
C ASP A 72 -16.26 0.83 -0.12
N LYS A 73 -17.48 0.84 -0.66
CA LYS A 73 -18.40 1.95 -0.47
C LYS A 73 -19.12 1.81 0.86
N ASN A 74 -18.94 2.79 1.73
CA ASN A 74 -19.66 2.83 2.99
C ASN A 74 -20.99 3.55 2.80
N THR A 75 -22.09 2.79 2.88
CA THR A 75 -23.44 3.32 2.67
C THR A 75 -24.05 3.96 3.91
N MET A 76 -23.35 3.95 5.04
CA MET A 76 -23.86 4.46 6.31
C MET A 76 -23.66 5.96 6.49
N ASN A 77 -23.21 6.66 5.47
CA ASN A 77 -22.96 8.09 5.55
C ASN A 77 -24.26 8.89 5.52
N LYS A 78 -24.50 9.66 6.57
CA LYS A 78 -25.74 10.43 6.73
C LYS A 78 -25.86 11.64 5.82
N GLY A 79 -24.81 12.03 5.12
CA GLY A 79 -24.82 13.21 4.26
C GLY A 79 -25.25 12.98 2.83
N GLY A 80 -25.68 11.78 2.49
CA GLY A 80 -26.07 11.44 1.12
C GLY A 80 -24.91 11.29 0.15
N ARG A 81 -23.68 11.54 0.58
CA ARG A 81 -22.47 11.34 -0.23
C ARG A 81 -21.88 9.97 0.07
N PRO A 82 -21.57 9.16 -0.97
CA PRO A 82 -20.90 7.89 -0.73
C PRO A 82 -19.51 8.15 -0.13
N LYS A 83 -19.21 7.43 0.92
CA LYS A 83 -17.91 7.47 1.56
C LYS A 83 -17.23 6.15 1.33
N PHE A 84 -16.00 6.19 0.82
CA PHE A 84 -15.25 4.99 0.54
C PHE A 84 -14.31 4.67 1.69
N MET A 85 -14.26 3.39 2.04
CA MET A 85 -13.29 2.87 3.00
C MET A 85 -12.24 2.09 2.23
N TYR A 86 -10.99 2.29 2.60
CA TYR A 86 -9.85 1.59 2.00
C TYR A 86 -9.28 0.63 3.04
N TYR A 87 -9.06 -0.60 2.63
CA TYR A 87 -8.62 -1.66 3.53
C TYR A 87 -7.74 -2.65 2.80
N VAL A 88 -7.11 -3.56 3.55
CA VAL A 88 -6.24 -4.59 3.00
C VAL A 88 -6.83 -5.96 3.29
N LYS A 89 -6.90 -6.79 2.26
CA LYS A 89 -7.19 -8.23 2.42
C LYS A 89 -5.86 -8.93 2.62
N LYS A 90 -5.47 -9.12 3.88
CA LYS A 90 -4.12 -9.55 4.24
C LYS A 90 -3.67 -10.84 3.58
N GLU A 91 -4.54 -11.85 3.52
CA GLU A 91 -4.17 -13.13 2.93
C GLU A 91 -3.93 -13.01 1.42
N GLU A 92 -4.79 -12.29 0.72
CA GLU A 92 -4.62 -12.05 -0.71
C GLU A 92 -3.38 -11.18 -0.97
N LEU A 93 -3.16 -10.18 -0.12
CA LEU A 93 -2.00 -9.31 -0.24
C LEU A 93 -0.70 -10.09 -0.07
N LYS A 94 -0.63 -10.98 0.92
CA LYS A 94 0.56 -11.82 1.14
C LYS A 94 0.90 -12.61 -0.11
N GLN A 95 -0.10 -13.21 -0.76
CA GLN A 95 0.10 -13.97 -1.98
C GLN A 95 0.62 -13.08 -3.12
N LYS A 96 0.03 -11.91 -3.29
CA LYS A 96 0.46 -10.96 -4.31
C LYS A 96 1.88 -10.48 -4.10
N LEU A 97 2.23 -10.13 -2.86
CA LEU A 97 3.56 -9.64 -2.54
C LEU A 97 4.62 -10.74 -2.68
N THR A 98 4.30 -11.96 -2.27
CA THR A 98 5.20 -13.10 -2.41
C THR A 98 5.49 -13.36 -3.89
N LYS A 99 4.47 -13.39 -4.71
CA LYS A 99 4.63 -13.60 -6.15
C LYS A 99 5.48 -12.47 -6.77
N LYS A 100 5.19 -11.23 -6.39
CA LYS A 100 5.94 -10.09 -6.90
C LYS A 100 7.41 -10.13 -6.50
N ALA A 101 7.69 -10.54 -5.27
CA ALA A 101 9.06 -10.69 -4.78
C ALA A 101 9.82 -11.76 -5.56
N GLU A 102 9.17 -12.87 -5.86
CA GLU A 102 9.77 -13.93 -6.66
C GLU A 102 10.07 -13.46 -8.08
N GLU A 103 9.15 -12.75 -8.71
CA GLU A 103 9.34 -12.18 -10.04
C GLU A 103 10.51 -11.19 -10.06
N LEU A 104 10.55 -10.31 -9.08
CA LEU A 104 11.62 -9.31 -8.97
C LEU A 104 12.98 -9.98 -8.79
N CYS A 105 13.04 -11.02 -7.97
CA CYS A 105 14.28 -11.77 -7.75
C CYS A 105 14.78 -12.41 -9.07
N LYS A 106 13.88 -13.00 -9.82
CA LYS A 106 14.20 -13.59 -11.12
C LYS A 106 14.74 -12.54 -12.10
N ASP A 107 14.07 -11.39 -12.15
CA ASP A 107 14.48 -10.31 -13.04
C ASP A 107 15.87 -9.80 -12.69
N LEU A 108 16.15 -9.64 -11.40
CA LEU A 108 17.47 -9.23 -10.93
C LEU A 108 18.54 -10.26 -11.32
N GLN A 109 18.26 -11.53 -11.14
CA GLN A 109 19.20 -12.60 -11.53
C GLN A 109 19.50 -12.57 -13.02
N THR A 110 18.49 -12.34 -13.85
CA THR A 110 18.65 -12.22 -15.30
C THR A 110 19.54 -11.04 -15.64
N ILE A 111 19.30 -9.88 -15.03
CA ILE A 111 20.09 -8.67 -15.26
C ILE A 111 21.55 -8.91 -14.85
N ILE A 112 21.76 -9.49 -13.68
CA ILE A 112 23.10 -9.76 -13.15
C ILE A 112 23.85 -10.74 -14.06
N SER A 113 23.16 -11.75 -14.56
CA SER A 113 23.76 -12.73 -15.46
C SER A 113 24.19 -12.14 -16.80
N SER A 114 23.63 -11.00 -17.18
CA SER A 114 23.95 -10.36 -18.45
C SER A 114 25.17 -9.44 -18.39
N PHE A 115 25.75 -9.24 -17.21
CA PHE A 115 26.94 -8.40 -17.06
C PHE A 115 28.15 -8.96 -17.80
#